data_41c488c667cdf0df4af272773f7b2af7
#
_entry.id   41c488c667cdf0df4af272773f7b2af7
#
_cell.length_a   1.000
_cell.length_b   1.000
_cell.length_c   1.000
_cell.angle_alpha   90.00
_cell.angle_beta   90.00
_cell.angle_gamma   90.00
#
_symmetry.space_group_name_H-M   'P 1'
#
loop_
_entity.id
_entity.type
_entity.pdbx_description
1 polymer ?
#
loop_
_entity_poly.entity_id
_entity_poly.type
_entity_poly.pdbx_seq_one_letter_code
_entity_poly.pdbx_strand_id
1 'polypeptide(L)'
;MNEEVLQVRPEGLYCPAGDFYVDPRGQVNRALITHAHSEHARSGHESYLCSKTTESLLKVRLGSKARVEGLKFGEKRKIGGATVSFHPAGHILGSAQVRVEVKGRVWVVSGDYKPQAD
;
A
#
# COMPACT_ATOMS: atom_id res chain seq x y z
N MET A 1 -20.68 4.08 16.49
CA MET A 1 -19.35 3.55 16.55
C MET A 1 -18.61 3.89 15.29
N ASN A 2 -17.50 4.50 15.43
CA ASN A 2 -16.74 4.91 14.27
C ASN A 2 -15.87 3.76 13.77
N GLU A 3 -16.14 3.32 12.57
CA GLU A 3 -15.39 2.20 12.00
C GLU A 3 -14.56 2.68 10.85
N GLU A 4 -13.44 3.24 11.15
CA GLU A 4 -12.53 3.71 10.14
C GLU A 4 -11.86 2.53 9.46
N VAL A 5 -11.87 2.53 8.14
CA VAL A 5 -11.16 1.52 7.39
C VAL A 5 -9.66 1.70 7.59
N LEU A 6 -9.20 2.95 7.59
CA LEU A 6 -7.80 3.29 7.81
C LEU A 6 -7.70 4.29 8.95
N GLN A 7 -6.62 4.19 9.70
CA GLN A 7 -6.33 5.08 10.82
C GLN A 7 -4.95 5.67 10.65
N VAL A 8 -4.78 6.91 11.10
CA VAL A 8 -3.46 7.53 11.11
C VAL A 8 -2.71 7.05 12.36
N ARG A 9 -1.54 6.49 12.15
CA ARG A 9 -0.66 6.01 13.22
C ARG A 9 0.70 6.65 13.04
N PRO A 10 1.58 6.58 14.05
CA PRO A 10 2.92 7.14 13.89
C PRO A 10 3.67 6.54 12.70
N GLU A 11 3.44 5.27 12.41
CA GLU A 11 4.11 4.61 11.30
C GLU A 11 3.49 4.91 9.95
N GLY A 12 2.26 5.41 9.92
CA GLY A 12 1.56 5.70 8.66
C GLY A 12 0.09 5.35 8.75
N LEU A 13 -0.52 5.16 7.59
CA LEU A 13 -1.92 4.76 7.53
C LEU A 13 -2.05 3.27 7.83
N TYR A 14 -2.85 2.95 8.81
CA TYR A 14 -2.99 1.58 9.29
C TYR A 14 -4.40 1.07 9.06
N CYS A 15 -4.51 -0.17 8.60
CA CYS A 15 -5.81 -0.84 8.44
C CYS A 15 -5.97 -1.87 9.55
N PRO A 16 -6.80 -1.61 10.57
CA PRO A 16 -6.94 -2.56 11.67
C PRO A 16 -7.50 -3.91 11.23
N ALA A 17 -8.43 -3.91 10.28
CA ALA A 17 -9.07 -5.15 9.88
C ALA A 17 -8.09 -6.10 9.19
N GLY A 18 -7.11 -5.57 8.46
CA GLY A 18 -6.14 -6.39 7.76
C GLY A 18 -4.77 -6.43 8.39
N ASP A 19 -4.53 -5.58 9.36
CA ASP A 19 -3.24 -5.48 10.05
C ASP A 19 -2.12 -5.21 9.04
N PHE A 20 -2.26 -4.11 8.33
CA PHE A 20 -1.22 -3.66 7.40
C PHE A 20 -1.19 -2.15 7.37
N TYR A 21 -0.10 -1.61 6.86
CA TYR A 21 0.07 -0.17 6.69
C TYR A 21 0.20 0.15 5.21
N VAL A 22 -0.25 1.34 4.82
CA VAL A 22 -0.08 1.84 3.45
C VAL A 22 1.02 2.90 3.47
N ASP A 23 2.05 2.69 2.67
CA ASP A 23 3.20 3.59 2.54
C ASP A 23 3.75 4.01 3.91
N PRO A 24 4.11 3.06 4.76
CA PRO A 24 4.53 3.40 6.13
C PRO A 24 5.89 4.09 6.18
N ARG A 25 6.08 4.88 7.21
CA ARG A 25 7.35 5.55 7.46
C ARG A 25 8.23 4.76 8.41
N GLY A 26 7.62 4.10 9.37
CA GLY A 26 8.35 3.28 10.32
C GLY A 26 8.37 1.83 9.87
N GLN A 27 9.13 1.01 10.56
CA GLN A 27 9.21 -0.41 10.23
C GLN A 27 7.95 -1.12 10.69
N VAL A 28 7.36 -1.89 9.81
CA VAL A 28 6.12 -2.61 10.09
C VAL A 28 6.22 -4.01 9.52
N ASN A 29 5.26 -4.87 9.88
CA ASN A 29 5.23 -6.22 9.37
C ASN A 29 4.75 -6.28 7.93
N ARG A 30 3.64 -5.62 7.64
CA ARG A 30 3.03 -5.66 6.30
C ARG A 30 2.88 -4.26 5.77
N ALA A 31 3.49 -4.01 4.64
CA ALA A 31 3.44 -2.71 3.98
C ALA A 31 2.83 -2.86 2.60
N LEU A 32 1.81 -2.05 2.32
CA LEU A 32 1.29 -1.91 0.96
C LEU A 32 1.92 -0.65 0.37
N ILE A 33 2.55 -0.79 -0.77
CA ILE A 33 3.33 0.28 -1.38
C ILE A 33 2.64 0.74 -2.64
N THR A 34 2.40 2.05 -2.76
CA THR A 34 1.71 2.60 -3.91
C THR A 34 2.66 2.85 -5.08
N HIS A 35 3.92 3.15 -4.80
CA HIS A 35 4.92 3.27 -5.85
C HIS A 35 6.31 3.22 -5.23
N ALA A 36 7.32 3.06 -6.09
CA ALA A 36 8.65 2.71 -5.63
C ALA A 36 9.56 3.90 -5.35
N HIS A 37 9.01 5.02 -4.90
CA HIS A 37 9.81 6.14 -4.46
C HIS A 37 10.42 5.87 -3.09
N SER A 38 11.57 6.46 -2.82
CA SER A 38 12.28 6.14 -1.60
C SER A 38 11.49 6.50 -0.34
N GLU A 39 10.70 7.55 -0.38
CA GLU A 39 9.92 7.91 0.80
C GLU A 39 8.72 6.99 1.00
N HIS A 40 8.38 6.17 0.03
CA HIS A 40 7.27 5.23 0.13
C HIS A 40 7.73 3.79 0.16
N ALA A 41 8.96 3.53 -0.27
CA ALA A 41 9.50 2.19 -0.39
C ALA A 41 10.70 2.01 0.53
N ARG A 42 10.47 2.17 1.82
CA ARG A 42 11.53 2.03 2.80
C ARG A 42 11.83 0.57 3.05
N SER A 43 13.08 0.27 3.29
CA SER A 43 13.48 -1.09 3.64
C SER A 43 13.12 -1.38 5.09
N GLY A 44 13.18 -2.65 5.45
CA GLY A 44 13.01 -3.05 6.84
C GLY A 44 11.63 -3.57 7.21
N HIS A 45 10.69 -3.57 6.26
CA HIS A 45 9.40 -4.18 6.54
C HIS A 45 9.49 -5.69 6.33
N GLU A 46 8.65 -6.43 7.05
CA GLU A 46 8.69 -7.87 6.93
C GLU A 46 8.18 -8.35 5.58
N SER A 47 7.12 -7.72 5.06
CA SER A 47 6.61 -8.07 3.74
C SER A 47 6.06 -6.83 3.06
N TYR A 48 6.05 -6.88 1.73
CA TYR A 48 5.60 -5.79 0.89
C TYR A 48 4.58 -6.32 -0.11
N LEU A 49 3.49 -5.58 -0.29
CA LEU A 49 2.50 -5.88 -1.31
C LEU A 49 2.33 -4.65 -2.19
N CYS A 50 2.32 -4.83 -3.50
CA CYS A 50 2.26 -3.71 -4.42
C CYS A 50 1.64 -4.17 -5.73
N SER A 51 1.57 -3.27 -6.72
CA SER A 51 1.12 -3.67 -8.04
C SER A 51 2.24 -4.43 -8.75
N LYS A 52 1.86 -5.22 -9.76
CA LYS A 52 2.85 -5.92 -10.57
C LYS A 52 3.86 -4.97 -11.20
N THR A 53 3.38 -3.81 -11.61
CA THR A 53 4.25 -2.81 -12.21
C THR A 53 5.31 -2.34 -11.23
N THR A 54 4.94 -2.19 -9.96
CA THR A 54 5.87 -1.71 -8.94
C THR A 54 6.77 -2.82 -8.42
N GLU A 55 6.34 -4.07 -8.56
CA GLU A 55 7.05 -5.20 -7.96
C GLU A 55 8.50 -5.28 -8.39
N SER A 56 8.76 -5.23 -9.69
CA SER A 56 10.13 -5.36 -10.16
C SER A 56 10.99 -4.19 -9.73
N LEU A 57 10.43 -2.98 -9.70
CA LEU A 57 11.19 -1.83 -9.23
C LEU A 57 11.53 -1.95 -7.76
N LEU A 58 10.60 -2.44 -6.95
CA LEU A 58 10.85 -2.63 -5.53
C LEU A 58 11.91 -3.68 -5.30
N LYS A 59 11.88 -4.76 -6.05
CA LYS A 59 12.88 -5.81 -5.88
C LYS A 59 14.28 -5.32 -6.19
N VAL A 60 14.43 -4.47 -7.20
CA VAL A 60 15.72 -3.87 -7.50
C VAL A 60 16.15 -2.95 -6.36
N ARG A 61 15.23 -2.14 -5.85
CA ARG A 61 15.56 -1.15 -4.84
C ARG A 61 15.85 -1.78 -3.48
N LEU A 62 15.08 -2.79 -3.11
CA LEU A 62 15.17 -3.37 -1.77
C LEU A 62 16.09 -4.59 -1.69
N GLY A 63 16.44 -5.15 -2.82
CA GLY A 63 17.31 -6.32 -2.85
C GLY A 63 16.51 -7.62 -2.88
N SER A 64 17.22 -8.71 -3.16
CA SER A 64 16.58 -10.00 -3.38
C SER A 64 16.03 -10.64 -2.11
N LYS A 65 16.44 -10.15 -0.95
CA LYS A 65 15.97 -10.73 0.30
C LYS A 65 14.63 -10.17 0.77
N ALA A 66 14.19 -9.09 0.17
CA ALA A 66 12.92 -8.49 0.56
C ALA A 66 11.77 -9.35 0.05
N ARG A 67 10.74 -9.49 0.88
CA ARG A 67 9.54 -10.24 0.50
C ARG A 67 8.59 -9.29 -0.18
N VAL A 68 8.59 -9.30 -1.49
CA VAL A 68 7.78 -8.40 -2.30
C VAL A 68 6.86 -9.24 -3.17
N GLU A 69 5.57 -8.98 -3.07
CA GLU A 69 4.58 -9.63 -3.90
C GLU A 69 3.80 -8.59 -4.67
N GLY A 70 3.59 -8.82 -5.97
CA GLY A 70 2.84 -7.90 -6.81
C GLY A 70 1.53 -8.48 -7.26
N LEU A 71 0.50 -7.64 -7.29
CA LEU A 71 -0.82 -7.99 -7.80
C LEU A 71 -1.06 -7.26 -9.11
N LYS A 72 -1.78 -7.91 -10.01
CA LYS A 72 -2.23 -7.23 -11.23
C LYS A 72 -3.23 -6.15 -10.84
N PHE A 73 -3.29 -5.09 -11.65
CA PHE A 73 -4.29 -4.06 -11.40
C PHE A 73 -5.68 -4.69 -11.39
N GLY A 74 -6.48 -4.33 -10.39
CA GLY A 74 -7.82 -4.84 -10.23
C GLY A 74 -7.90 -6.20 -9.54
N GLU A 75 -6.79 -6.87 -9.37
CA GLU A 75 -6.79 -8.16 -8.69
C GLU A 75 -7.01 -7.94 -7.20
N LYS A 76 -7.97 -8.67 -6.64
CA LYS A 76 -8.32 -8.49 -5.23
C LYS A 76 -7.57 -9.49 -4.36
N ARG A 77 -7.12 -9.02 -3.22
CA ARG A 77 -6.46 -9.86 -2.23
C ARG A 77 -7.14 -9.66 -0.89
N LYS A 78 -7.53 -10.74 -0.28
CA LYS A 78 -8.12 -10.69 1.05
C LYS A 78 -7.03 -10.76 2.09
N ILE A 79 -7.01 -9.79 3.00
CA ILE A 79 -6.03 -9.75 4.08
C ILE A 79 -6.81 -9.52 5.37
N GLY A 80 -6.96 -10.59 6.16
CA GLY A 80 -7.77 -10.49 7.36
C GLY A 80 -9.20 -10.11 7.01
N GLY A 81 -9.71 -9.07 7.60
CA GLY A 81 -11.04 -8.57 7.31
C GLY A 81 -11.11 -7.56 6.20
N ALA A 82 -9.99 -7.30 5.53
CA ALA A 82 -9.95 -6.30 4.47
C ALA A 82 -9.76 -6.97 3.12
N THR A 83 -10.27 -6.34 2.07
CA THR A 83 -10.02 -6.75 0.69
C THR A 83 -9.33 -5.59 0.00
N VAL A 84 -8.16 -5.83 -0.56
CA VAL A 84 -7.38 -4.78 -1.19
C VAL A 84 -7.19 -5.05 -2.67
N SER A 85 -7.03 -3.99 -3.43
CA SER A 85 -6.67 -4.07 -4.85
C SER A 85 -5.90 -2.82 -5.21
N PHE A 86 -5.07 -2.93 -6.23
CA PHE A 86 -4.30 -1.81 -6.75
C PHE A 86 -4.87 -1.38 -8.08
N HIS A 87 -4.84 -0.08 -8.34
CA HIS A 87 -5.37 0.47 -9.58
C HIS A 87 -4.43 1.54 -10.09
N PRO A 88 -4.39 1.78 -11.40
CA PRO A 88 -3.48 2.80 -11.93
C PRO A 88 -3.76 4.16 -11.33
N ALA A 89 -2.71 4.89 -11.02
CA ALA A 89 -2.84 6.23 -10.44
C ALA A 89 -2.68 7.29 -11.52
N GLY A 90 -3.51 7.20 -12.53
CA GLY A 90 -3.53 8.19 -13.58
C GLY A 90 -2.34 8.09 -14.51
N HIS A 91 -1.66 9.19 -14.73
CA HIS A 91 -0.64 9.29 -15.74
C HIS A 91 0.78 9.01 -15.25
N ILE A 92 0.94 8.67 -13.99
CA ILE A 92 2.27 8.42 -13.44
C ILE A 92 2.58 6.94 -13.57
N LEU A 93 3.59 6.64 -14.35
CA LEU A 93 3.97 5.27 -14.59
C LEU A 93 4.49 4.61 -13.31
N GLY A 94 3.99 3.45 -13.02
CA GLY A 94 4.43 2.69 -11.84
C GLY A 94 3.78 3.09 -10.54
N SER A 95 2.95 4.11 -10.56
CA SER A 95 2.18 4.49 -9.38
C SER A 95 0.86 3.78 -9.35
N ALA A 96 0.32 3.58 -8.16
CA ALA A 96 -0.95 2.90 -8.00
C ALA A 96 -1.75 3.55 -6.90
N GLN A 97 -3.06 3.39 -7.00
CA GLN A 97 -3.96 3.66 -5.89
C GLN A 97 -4.28 2.34 -5.22
N VAL A 98 -4.45 2.37 -3.91
CA VAL A 98 -4.86 1.21 -3.15
C VAL A 98 -6.31 1.38 -2.75
N ARG A 99 -7.12 0.40 -3.12
CA ARG A 99 -8.52 0.36 -2.72
C ARG A 99 -8.64 -0.64 -1.58
N VAL A 100 -9.15 -0.19 -0.45
CA VAL A 100 -9.31 -1.03 0.73
C VAL A 100 -10.77 -1.09 1.09
N GLU A 101 -11.31 -2.27 1.15
CA GLU A 101 -12.72 -2.48 1.47
C GLU A 101 -12.85 -3.30 2.73
N VAL A 102 -13.62 -2.80 3.70
CA VAL A 102 -13.90 -3.48 4.94
C VAL A 102 -15.39 -3.35 5.22
N LYS A 103 -16.09 -4.47 5.25
CA LYS A 103 -17.53 -4.52 5.57
C LYS A 103 -18.33 -3.53 4.75
N GLY A 104 -18.07 -3.48 3.46
CA GLY A 104 -18.80 -2.62 2.55
C GLY A 104 -18.34 -1.18 2.51
N ARG A 105 -17.40 -0.80 3.35
CA ARG A 105 -16.82 0.55 3.31
C ARG A 105 -15.56 0.52 2.48
N VAL A 106 -15.42 1.50 1.60
CA VAL A 106 -14.30 1.54 0.66
C VAL A 106 -13.53 2.82 0.84
N TRP A 107 -12.22 2.70 1.00
CA TRP A 107 -11.31 3.83 1.03
C TRP A 107 -10.30 3.65 -0.09
N VAL A 108 -9.92 4.74 -0.72
CA VAL A 108 -8.93 4.73 -1.78
C VAL A 108 -7.79 5.65 -1.36
N VAL A 109 -6.57 5.14 -1.41
CA VAL A 109 -5.38 5.90 -1.06
C VAL A 109 -4.53 6.05 -2.30
N SER A 110 -4.21 7.28 -2.65
CA SER A 110 -3.29 7.57 -3.74
C SER A 110 -1.95 7.97 -3.12
N GLY A 111 -0.95 7.15 -3.37
CA GLY A 111 0.36 7.40 -2.79
C GLY A 111 1.08 8.60 -3.36
N ASP A 112 0.60 9.06 -4.49
CA ASP A 112 1.20 10.22 -5.11
C ASP A 112 0.50 11.51 -4.72
N TYR A 113 -0.46 11.41 -3.84
CA TYR A 113 -1.23 12.54 -3.40
C TYR A 113 -0.38 13.52 -2.60
N LYS A 114 -0.50 14.79 -2.93
CA LYS A 114 0.15 15.84 -2.18
C LYS A 114 -0.92 16.66 -1.54
N PRO A 115 -0.96 16.66 -0.25
CA PRO A 115 -2.07 17.35 0.42
C PRO A 115 -1.88 18.85 0.41
N GLN A 116 -1.34 19.40 -0.47
CA GLN A 116 -1.16 20.69 -0.57
C GLN A 116 -2.07 21.44 -1.26
N ALA A 117 -2.34 21.50 -1.13
CA ALA A 117 -2.99 21.69 -1.77
C ALA A 117 -2.98 22.46 -2.46
N ASP A 118 -2.86 22.64 -2.46
CA ASP A 118 -2.87 22.86 -2.91
C ASP A 118 -2.81 23.23 -2.97
#